data_e0c5ce179e72fcb6d18775d1b2cbe7a8
#
_entry.id   e0c5ce179e72fcb6d18775d1b2cbe7a8
#
_cell.length_a   1.000
_cell.length_b   1.000
_cell.length_c   1.000
_cell.angle_alpha   90.00
_cell.angle_beta   90.00
_cell.angle_gamma   90.00
#
_symmetry.space_group_name_H-M   'P 1'
#
loop_
_entity.id
_entity.type
_entity.pdbx_description
1 polymer ?
#
loop_
_entity_poly.entity_id
_entity_poly.type
_entity_poly.pdbx_seq_one_letter_code
_entity_poly.pdbx_strand_id
1 'polypeptide(L)'
;MRIYDGSPRQDWEEVLRSIGAFADAEKLKELLVLELEGGFLLQGLGMPGGGADSDTFGALAKRTYELTDEQVAELMDVASAKRGSAPDDRPHADLSNYYELAMRIVGAYIDQQRAHDVFLFEQEGSFVIRLFAMSPNRSGHQLAEFTQDEILAMIESAPEQRQQPAPEKTGAQQGA
;
A
#
# COMPACT_ATOMS: atom_id res chain seq x y z
N MET A 1 -1.28 -20.39 -12.99
CA MET A 1 -1.64 -18.96 -12.96
C MET A 1 -3.15 -18.90 -12.79
N ARG A 2 -3.62 -18.61 -11.59
CA ARG A 2 -5.06 -18.44 -11.35
C ARG A 2 -5.44 -17.04 -11.76
N ILE A 3 -6.45 -16.93 -12.58
CA ILE A 3 -7.02 -15.66 -12.98
C ILE A 3 -7.85 -15.16 -11.79
N TYR A 4 -7.58 -13.94 -11.36
CA TYR A 4 -8.37 -13.27 -10.35
C TYR A 4 -9.84 -13.22 -10.79
N ASP A 5 -10.79 -13.56 -9.92
CA ASP A 5 -12.22 -13.68 -10.26
C ASP A 5 -12.93 -12.34 -10.48
N GLY A 6 -12.22 -11.23 -10.34
CA GLY A 6 -12.70 -9.89 -10.69
C GLY A 6 -13.52 -9.19 -9.64
N SER A 7 -13.56 -9.66 -8.40
CA SER A 7 -14.18 -8.91 -7.31
C SER A 7 -13.23 -7.83 -6.79
N PRO A 8 -13.52 -6.53 -6.98
CA PRO A 8 -12.62 -5.48 -6.54
C PRO A 8 -12.60 -5.42 -5.00
N ARG A 9 -11.40 -5.39 -4.40
CA ARG A 9 -11.21 -5.02 -3.01
C ARG A 9 -11.60 -3.56 -2.81
N GLN A 10 -12.01 -3.22 -1.60
CA GLN A 10 -12.31 -1.84 -1.19
C GLN A 10 -11.56 -1.45 0.10
N ASP A 11 -10.49 -2.16 0.40
CA ASP A 11 -9.66 -1.99 1.59
C ASP A 11 -8.18 -1.79 1.27
N TRP A 12 -7.89 -1.37 0.04
CA TRP A 12 -6.52 -1.17 -0.45
C TRP A 12 -5.73 -0.17 0.40
N GLU A 13 -6.38 0.88 0.89
CA GLU A 13 -5.73 1.87 1.76
C GLU A 13 -5.10 1.20 2.99
N GLU A 14 -5.87 0.40 3.71
CA GLU A 14 -5.40 -0.27 4.94
C GLU A 14 -4.48 -1.46 4.64
N VAL A 15 -4.77 -2.22 3.61
CA VAL A 15 -3.94 -3.36 3.18
C VAL A 15 -2.55 -2.88 2.79
N LEU A 16 -2.44 -1.92 1.88
CA LEU A 16 -1.15 -1.41 1.43
C LEU A 16 -0.41 -0.65 2.53
N ARG A 17 -1.14 0.08 3.40
CA ARG A 17 -0.55 0.69 4.59
C ARG A 17 0.15 -0.34 5.47
N SER A 18 -0.50 -1.47 5.71
CA SER A 18 0.03 -2.55 6.56
C SER A 18 1.21 -3.27 5.91
N ILE A 19 1.16 -3.51 4.60
CA ILE A 19 2.29 -4.04 3.83
C ILE A 19 3.47 -3.04 3.85
N GLY A 20 3.19 -1.75 3.72
CA GLY A 20 4.20 -0.70 3.82
C GLY A 20 4.85 -0.64 5.20
N ALA A 21 4.07 -0.73 6.27
CA ALA A 21 4.59 -0.79 7.63
C ALA A 21 5.49 -2.02 7.85
N PHE A 22 5.12 -3.15 7.28
CA PHE A 22 5.96 -4.36 7.29
C PHE A 22 7.26 -4.14 6.51
N ALA A 23 7.18 -3.53 5.32
CA ALA A 23 8.37 -3.22 4.53
C ALA A 23 9.33 -2.25 5.24
N ASP A 24 8.81 -1.24 5.94
CA ASP A 24 9.59 -0.34 6.78
C ASP A 24 10.27 -1.09 7.95
N ALA A 25 9.54 -1.97 8.62
CA ALA A 25 10.07 -2.78 9.72
C ALA A 25 11.19 -3.72 9.26
N GLU A 26 11.03 -4.34 8.10
CA GLU A 26 12.04 -5.21 7.47
C GLU A 26 13.15 -4.43 6.74
N LYS A 27 13.06 -3.10 6.71
CA LYS A 27 14.00 -2.20 6.02
C LYS A 27 14.20 -2.57 4.55
N LEU A 28 13.10 -2.92 3.89
CA LEU A 28 13.10 -3.21 2.45
C LEU A 28 13.19 -1.92 1.64
N LYS A 29 13.71 -2.05 0.42
CA LYS A 29 13.75 -1.01 -0.61
C LYS A 29 13.44 -1.63 -1.96
N GLU A 30 13.09 -0.80 -2.93
CA GLU A 30 12.74 -1.23 -4.29
C GLU A 30 11.65 -2.31 -4.27
N LEU A 31 10.47 -1.89 -3.84
CA LEU A 31 9.37 -2.81 -3.59
C LEU A 31 8.65 -3.21 -4.88
N LEU A 32 8.27 -4.47 -4.92
CA LEU A 32 7.31 -5.02 -5.86
C LEU A 32 6.17 -5.64 -5.07
N VAL A 33 4.94 -5.24 -5.34
CA VAL A 33 3.74 -5.84 -4.76
C VAL A 33 2.83 -6.32 -5.87
N LEU A 34 2.46 -7.59 -5.82
CA LEU A 34 1.51 -8.21 -6.74
C LEU A 34 0.30 -8.69 -5.96
N GLU A 35 -0.88 -8.34 -6.43
CA GLU A 35 -2.11 -9.00 -5.99
C GLU A 35 -2.18 -10.41 -6.58
N LEU A 36 -2.41 -11.38 -5.72
CA LEU A 36 -2.62 -12.79 -6.06
C LEU A 36 -4.01 -13.21 -5.61
N GLU A 37 -4.50 -14.34 -6.11
CA GLU A 37 -5.70 -14.95 -5.55
C GLU A 37 -5.42 -15.39 -4.11
N GLY A 38 -6.11 -14.79 -3.14
CA GLY A 38 -5.99 -15.09 -1.72
C GLY A 38 -4.79 -14.47 -1.01
N GLY A 39 -4.19 -13.41 -1.59
CA GLY A 39 -3.10 -12.69 -0.91
C GLY A 39 -2.25 -11.84 -1.82
N PHE A 40 -0.98 -11.70 -1.43
CA PHE A 40 -0.03 -10.82 -2.10
C PHE A 40 1.36 -11.45 -2.17
N LEU A 41 2.08 -11.13 -3.21
CA LEU A 41 3.53 -11.30 -3.27
C LEU A 41 4.19 -9.95 -2.99
N LEU A 42 5.01 -9.89 -1.95
CA LEU A 42 5.87 -8.74 -1.67
C LEU A 42 7.32 -9.14 -1.94
N GLN A 43 8.01 -8.35 -2.73
CA GLN A 43 9.43 -8.51 -2.99
C GLN A 43 10.14 -7.18 -2.76
N GLY A 44 11.34 -7.22 -2.23
CA GLY A 44 12.15 -6.03 -2.01
C GLY A 44 13.62 -6.39 -1.81
N LEU A 45 14.46 -5.37 -1.80
CA LEU A 45 15.87 -5.47 -1.43
C LEU A 45 16.03 -5.16 0.06
N GLY A 46 16.67 -6.03 0.79
CA GLY A 46 16.93 -5.87 2.22
C GLY A 46 18.30 -6.38 2.61
N MET A 47 18.67 -6.12 3.86
CA MET A 47 19.89 -6.71 4.40
C MET A 47 19.79 -8.23 4.37
N PRO A 48 20.86 -8.96 4.05
CA PRO A 48 20.85 -10.40 4.14
C PRO A 48 20.49 -10.83 5.57
N GLY A 49 19.58 -11.78 5.69
CA GLY A 49 19.13 -12.31 6.99
C GLY A 49 20.33 -12.80 7.79
N GLY A 50 20.46 -12.33 9.03
CA GLY A 50 21.62 -12.48 9.86
C GLY A 50 22.06 -13.92 10.08
N GLY A 51 23.07 -14.31 9.32
CA GLY A 51 24.00 -15.35 9.68
C GLY A 51 25.36 -14.67 9.88
N ALA A 52 26.03 -14.99 10.96
CA ALA A 52 27.24 -14.28 11.45
C ALA A 52 28.50 -14.39 10.57
N ASP A 53 28.37 -14.83 9.33
CA ASP A 53 29.50 -15.11 8.43
C ASP A 53 29.38 -14.49 7.03
N SER A 54 28.73 -13.36 6.86
CA SER A 54 28.78 -12.70 5.56
C SER A 54 29.80 -11.57 5.56
N ASP A 55 30.99 -11.85 5.04
CA ASP A 55 32.00 -10.87 4.60
C ASP A 55 31.50 -9.93 3.45
N THR A 56 30.22 -9.94 3.17
CA THR A 56 29.60 -9.07 2.19
C THR A 56 29.12 -7.79 2.86
N PHE A 57 30.05 -6.91 3.13
CA PHE A 57 29.78 -5.55 3.55
C PHE A 57 28.92 -4.85 2.48
N GLY A 58 27.64 -4.62 2.79
CA GLY A 58 26.79 -3.68 2.07
C GLY A 58 26.00 -4.20 0.86
N ALA A 59 26.03 -5.49 0.52
CA ALA A 59 25.19 -6.02 -0.55
C ALA A 59 23.76 -6.26 -0.07
N LEU A 60 22.78 -5.54 -0.64
CA LEU A 60 21.37 -5.82 -0.45
C LEU A 60 21.02 -7.15 -1.14
N ALA A 61 20.22 -7.97 -0.48
CA ALA A 61 19.71 -9.22 -1.03
C ALA A 61 18.21 -9.11 -1.34
N LYS A 62 17.81 -9.77 -2.42
CA LYS A 62 16.38 -9.90 -2.74
C LYS A 62 15.69 -10.75 -1.68
N ARG A 63 14.61 -10.22 -1.12
CA ARG A 63 13.73 -10.89 -0.17
C ARG A 63 12.34 -10.98 -0.76
N THR A 64 11.68 -12.12 -0.60
CA THR A 64 10.36 -12.39 -1.15
C THR A 64 9.48 -12.96 -0.05
N TYR A 65 8.27 -12.43 0.05
CA TYR A 65 7.25 -12.83 1.02
C TYR A 65 5.95 -13.12 0.27
N GLU A 66 5.38 -14.29 0.52
CA GLU A 66 4.01 -14.60 0.12
C GLU A 66 3.12 -14.36 1.34
N LEU A 67 2.24 -13.38 1.23
CA LEU A 67 1.34 -12.96 2.30
C LEU A 67 -0.07 -13.44 1.95
N THR A 68 -0.61 -14.37 2.72
CA THR A 68 -2.03 -14.74 2.58
C THR A 68 -2.95 -13.63 3.09
N ASP A 69 -4.23 -13.66 2.71
CA ASP A 69 -5.20 -12.69 3.22
C ASP A 69 -5.28 -12.70 4.75
N GLU A 70 -5.14 -13.88 5.40
CA GLU A 70 -5.08 -13.99 6.85
C GLU A 70 -3.85 -13.32 7.45
N GLN A 71 -2.67 -13.51 6.82
CA GLN A 71 -1.44 -12.87 7.27
C GLN A 71 -1.50 -11.34 7.07
N VAL A 72 -2.13 -10.87 6.00
CA VAL A 72 -2.37 -9.43 5.81
C VAL A 72 -3.30 -8.89 6.89
N ALA A 73 -4.37 -9.61 7.25
CA ALA A 73 -5.26 -9.22 8.34
C ALA A 73 -4.51 -9.15 9.68
N GLU A 74 -3.62 -10.08 9.97
CA GLU A 74 -2.74 -10.03 11.17
C GLU A 74 -1.81 -8.81 11.14
N LEU A 75 -1.24 -8.48 9.97
CA LEU A 75 -0.43 -7.26 9.82
C LEU A 75 -1.25 -6.00 10.06
N MET A 76 -2.51 -5.96 9.60
CA MET A 76 -3.42 -4.84 9.85
C MET A 76 -3.71 -4.66 11.34
N ASP A 77 -3.94 -5.74 12.07
CA ASP A 77 -4.16 -5.72 13.51
C ASP A 77 -2.93 -5.22 14.27
N VAL A 78 -1.75 -5.73 13.92
CA VAL A 78 -0.47 -5.29 14.51
C VAL A 78 -0.20 -3.82 14.22
N ALA A 79 -0.40 -3.37 12.98
CA ALA A 79 -0.19 -1.98 12.59
C ALA A 79 -1.18 -1.05 13.29
N SER A 80 -2.45 -1.45 13.41
CA SER A 80 -3.49 -0.71 14.13
C SER A 80 -3.16 -0.57 15.61
N ALA A 81 -2.72 -1.63 16.26
CA ALA A 81 -2.34 -1.63 17.68
C ALA A 81 -1.12 -0.70 17.94
N LYS A 82 -0.14 -0.68 17.03
CA LYS A 82 1.04 0.21 17.14
C LYS A 82 0.67 1.68 16.96
N ARG A 83 -0.27 2.00 16.08
CA ARG A 83 -0.71 3.40 15.86
C ARG A 83 -1.45 3.98 17.07
N GLY A 84 -2.05 3.15 17.91
CA GLY A 84 -2.84 3.60 19.05
C GLY A 84 -4.06 4.43 18.62
N SER A 85 -4.53 5.29 19.53
CA SER A 85 -5.74 6.11 19.34
C SER A 85 -5.52 7.38 18.50
N ALA A 86 -4.26 7.78 18.28
CA ALA A 86 -3.90 8.97 17.51
C ALA A 86 -2.71 8.64 16.60
N PRO A 87 -2.95 8.15 15.37
CA PRO A 87 -1.86 7.84 14.45
C PRO A 87 -1.10 9.11 14.09
N ASP A 88 0.21 9.08 14.18
CA ASP A 88 1.07 10.10 13.59
C ASP A 88 1.18 9.81 12.09
N ASP A 89 0.45 10.57 11.29
CA ASP A 89 0.44 10.45 9.83
C ASP A 89 1.53 11.29 9.15
N ARG A 90 2.54 11.76 9.92
CA ARG A 90 3.67 12.49 9.36
C ARG A 90 4.85 11.56 9.12
N PRO A 91 5.60 11.75 8.03
CA PRO A 91 6.84 11.03 7.83
C PRO A 91 7.81 11.33 8.98
N HIS A 92 8.48 10.31 9.50
CA HIS A 92 9.63 10.54 10.36
C HIS A 92 10.75 11.23 9.57
N ALA A 93 11.53 12.07 10.23
CA ALA A 93 12.60 12.84 9.59
C ALA A 93 13.63 11.95 8.86
N ASP A 94 13.80 10.71 9.32
CA ASP A 94 14.67 9.68 8.74
C ASP A 94 13.95 8.80 7.69
N LEU A 95 12.69 9.13 7.38
CA LEU A 95 11.82 8.35 6.48
C LEU A 95 11.62 6.89 6.90
N SER A 96 11.78 6.56 8.19
CA SER A 96 11.65 5.18 8.68
C SER A 96 10.22 4.62 8.59
N ASN A 97 9.21 5.46 8.36
CA ASN A 97 7.82 5.08 8.13
C ASN A 97 7.31 5.52 6.74
N TYR A 98 8.21 5.73 5.80
CA TYR A 98 7.84 6.25 4.48
C TYR A 98 6.91 5.30 3.73
N TYR A 99 7.23 4.01 3.68
CA TYR A 99 6.40 3.05 2.94
C TYR A 99 5.02 2.87 3.56
N GLU A 100 4.90 2.88 4.88
CA GLU A 100 3.58 2.85 5.54
C GLU A 100 2.68 3.96 5.01
N LEU A 101 3.20 5.19 4.98
CA LEU A 101 2.42 6.37 4.60
C LEU A 101 2.23 6.47 3.08
N ALA A 102 3.27 6.21 2.31
CA ALA A 102 3.21 6.24 0.84
C ALA A 102 2.24 5.18 0.30
N MET A 103 2.33 3.96 0.79
CA MET A 103 1.46 2.87 0.34
C MET A 103 0.01 3.07 0.80
N ARG A 104 -0.24 3.76 1.93
CA ARG A 104 -1.57 4.22 2.30
C ARG A 104 -2.17 5.14 1.22
N ILE A 105 -1.40 6.13 0.75
CA ILE A 105 -1.84 7.07 -0.31
C ILE A 105 -2.14 6.32 -1.60
N VAL A 106 -1.24 5.43 -2.00
CA VAL A 106 -1.42 4.59 -3.20
C VAL A 106 -2.66 3.71 -3.07
N GLY A 107 -2.87 3.09 -1.91
CA GLY A 107 -4.05 2.27 -1.64
C GLY A 107 -5.36 3.06 -1.72
N ALA A 108 -5.40 4.27 -1.15
CA ALA A 108 -6.56 5.16 -1.27
C ALA A 108 -6.87 5.51 -2.74
N TYR A 109 -5.84 5.74 -3.55
CA TYR A 109 -6.02 5.95 -4.99
C TYR A 109 -6.62 4.72 -5.68
N ILE A 110 -6.13 3.51 -5.37
CA ILE A 110 -6.63 2.27 -5.95
C ILE A 110 -8.11 2.04 -5.55
N ASP A 111 -8.48 2.31 -4.30
CA ASP A 111 -9.87 2.23 -3.85
C ASP A 111 -10.79 3.18 -4.64
N GLN A 112 -10.34 4.40 -4.93
CA GLN A 112 -11.08 5.36 -5.74
C GLN A 112 -11.31 4.86 -7.18
N GLN A 113 -10.37 4.08 -7.73
CA GLN A 113 -10.48 3.49 -9.07
C GLN A 113 -11.35 2.22 -9.08
N ARG A 114 -11.74 1.69 -7.92
CA ARG A 114 -12.45 0.41 -7.79
C ARG A 114 -11.71 -0.70 -8.53
N ALA A 115 -10.42 -0.80 -8.28
CA ALA A 115 -9.51 -1.61 -9.07
C ALA A 115 -9.30 -3.02 -8.53
N HIS A 116 -8.88 -3.89 -9.40
CA HIS A 116 -8.32 -5.20 -9.11
C HIS A 116 -7.14 -5.49 -10.04
N ASP A 117 -6.51 -6.65 -9.91
CA ASP A 117 -5.31 -7.04 -10.67
C ASP A 117 -4.20 -5.98 -10.55
N VAL A 118 -3.89 -5.67 -9.30
CA VAL A 118 -2.95 -4.59 -8.97
C VAL A 118 -1.52 -5.10 -8.97
N PHE A 119 -0.69 -4.40 -9.71
CA PHE A 119 0.76 -4.53 -9.71
C PHE A 119 1.34 -3.18 -9.31
N LEU A 120 2.16 -3.18 -8.27
CA LEU A 120 2.82 -1.99 -7.76
C LEU A 120 4.33 -2.22 -7.78
N PHE A 121 5.05 -1.24 -8.29
CA PHE A 121 6.50 -1.19 -8.29
C PHE A 121 6.98 0.13 -7.69
N GLU A 122 7.93 0.07 -6.78
CA GLU A 122 8.54 1.25 -6.17
C GLU A 122 10.05 1.25 -6.43
N GLN A 123 10.56 2.40 -6.81
CA GLN A 123 11.98 2.66 -6.94
C GLN A 123 12.29 4.09 -6.51
N GLU A 124 13.26 4.24 -5.62
CA GLU A 124 13.73 5.56 -5.15
C GLU A 124 12.60 6.46 -4.61
N GLY A 125 11.60 5.86 -3.96
CA GLY A 125 10.47 6.58 -3.40
C GLY A 125 9.35 6.91 -4.39
N SER A 126 9.50 6.60 -5.67
CA SER A 126 8.47 6.77 -6.69
C SER A 126 7.74 5.45 -6.94
N PHE A 127 6.44 5.54 -7.21
CA PHE A 127 5.58 4.37 -7.42
C PHE A 127 5.00 4.34 -8.82
N VAL A 128 5.04 3.18 -9.44
CA VAL A 128 4.32 2.87 -10.67
C VAL A 128 3.29 1.80 -10.37
N ILE A 129 2.04 2.06 -10.69
CA ILE A 129 0.92 1.16 -10.41
C ILE A 129 0.25 0.79 -11.72
N ARG A 130 0.16 -0.51 -12.01
CA ARG A 130 -0.73 -1.05 -13.03
C ARG A 130 -1.93 -1.66 -12.34
N LEU A 131 -3.12 -1.32 -12.80
CA LEU A 131 -4.36 -1.83 -12.25
C LEU A 131 -5.42 -2.00 -13.37
N PHE A 132 -6.45 -2.80 -13.08
CA PHE A 132 -7.64 -2.84 -13.89
C PHE A 132 -8.74 -2.07 -13.17
N ALA A 133 -9.11 -0.90 -13.70
CA ALA A 133 -10.15 -0.06 -13.13
C ALA A 133 -11.53 -0.53 -13.57
N MET A 134 -12.51 -0.46 -12.65
CA MET A 134 -13.91 -0.78 -12.89
C MET A 134 -14.83 0.44 -12.65
N SER A 135 -14.31 1.63 -12.85
CA SER A 135 -15.11 2.84 -12.75
C SER A 135 -16.12 2.93 -13.90
N PRO A 136 -17.36 3.42 -13.68
CA PRO A 136 -18.37 3.56 -14.73
C PRO A 136 -17.92 4.37 -15.95
N ASN A 137 -17.01 5.32 -15.74
CA ASN A 137 -16.51 6.21 -16.78
C ASN A 137 -15.16 5.75 -17.38
N ARG A 138 -14.55 4.72 -16.83
CA ARG A 138 -13.21 4.28 -17.21
C ARG A 138 -12.99 2.85 -16.77
N SER A 139 -13.29 1.90 -17.63
CA SER A 139 -12.95 0.50 -17.38
C SER A 139 -11.76 0.08 -18.24
N GLY A 140 -10.89 -0.73 -17.68
CA GLY A 140 -9.74 -1.28 -18.37
C GLY A 140 -8.42 -1.11 -17.63
N HIS A 141 -7.35 -1.56 -18.27
CA HIS A 141 -6.00 -1.41 -17.72
C HIS A 141 -5.57 0.04 -17.69
N GLN A 142 -5.04 0.45 -16.54
CA GLN A 142 -4.49 1.79 -16.33
C GLN A 142 -3.09 1.67 -15.75
N LEU A 143 -2.28 2.67 -16.06
CA LEU A 143 -0.98 2.91 -15.47
C LEU A 143 -1.02 4.26 -14.77
N ALA A 144 -0.61 4.30 -13.51
CA ALA A 144 -0.43 5.53 -12.75
C ALA A 144 1.00 5.59 -12.21
N GLU A 145 1.54 6.80 -12.14
CA GLU A 145 2.86 7.05 -11.59
C GLU A 145 2.77 8.18 -10.55
N PHE A 146 3.44 7.99 -9.43
CA PHE A 146 3.58 8.97 -8.36
C PHE A 146 5.05 9.16 -8.04
N THR A 147 5.54 10.38 -8.17
CA THR A 147 6.89 10.72 -7.72
C THR A 147 6.96 10.79 -6.20
N GLN A 148 8.16 10.70 -5.64
CA GLN A 148 8.35 10.86 -4.19
C GLN A 148 7.83 12.20 -3.69
N ASP A 149 8.07 13.29 -4.43
CA ASP A 149 7.60 14.62 -4.04
C ASP A 149 6.06 14.72 -4.04
N GLU A 150 5.39 14.10 -5.01
CA GLU A 150 3.93 14.02 -5.04
C GLU A 150 3.38 13.22 -3.85
N ILE A 151 4.00 12.08 -3.52
CA ILE A 151 3.62 11.27 -2.37
C ILE A 151 3.78 12.06 -1.07
N LEU A 152 4.91 12.72 -0.86
CA LEU A 152 5.17 13.53 0.33
C LEU A 152 4.15 14.66 0.47
N ALA A 153 3.85 15.37 -0.61
CA ALA A 153 2.82 16.43 -0.63
C ALA A 153 1.44 15.88 -0.26
N MET A 154 1.07 14.71 -0.78
CA MET A 154 -0.20 14.06 -0.43
C MET A 154 -0.24 13.58 1.02
N ILE A 155 0.86 13.09 1.58
CA ILE A 155 0.94 12.73 3.00
C ILE A 155 0.72 13.97 3.86
N GLU A 156 1.34 15.08 3.55
CA GLU A 156 1.18 16.34 4.31
C GLU A 156 -0.26 16.87 4.26
N SER A 157 -0.95 16.73 3.13
CA SER A 157 -2.34 17.18 2.97
C SER A 157 -3.38 16.19 3.54
N ALA A 158 -3.03 14.94 3.76
CA ALA A 158 -3.95 13.89 4.20
C ALA A 158 -4.62 14.17 5.56
N PRO A 159 -3.96 14.75 6.57
CA PRO A 159 -4.61 15.13 7.84
C PRO A 159 -5.74 16.14 7.65
N GLU A 160 -5.59 17.09 6.74
CA GLU A 160 -6.61 18.10 6.43
C GLU A 160 -7.83 17.47 5.76
N GLN A 161 -7.62 16.52 4.88
CA GLN A 161 -8.70 15.79 4.20
C GLN A 161 -9.53 14.93 5.16
N ARG A 162 -8.93 14.41 6.23
CA ARG A 162 -9.64 13.63 7.26
C ARG A 162 -10.55 14.50 8.16
N GLN A 163 -10.30 15.80 8.23
CA GLN A 163 -11.13 16.73 8.99
C GLN A 163 -12.39 17.16 8.22
N GLN A 164 -12.47 16.86 6.92
CA GLN A 164 -13.69 17.08 6.17
C GLN A 164 -14.70 16.00 6.57
N PRO A 165 -15.90 16.39 7.08
CA PRO A 165 -16.93 15.41 7.37
C PRO A 165 -17.23 14.63 6.09
N ALA A 166 -17.38 13.31 6.22
CA ALA A 166 -17.80 12.47 5.11
C ALA A 166 -19.04 13.12 4.47
N PRO A 167 -19.10 13.22 3.11
CA PRO A 167 -20.27 13.78 2.47
C PRO A 167 -21.48 13.03 2.97
N GLU A 168 -22.43 13.77 3.56
CA GLU A 168 -23.70 13.20 3.99
C GLU A 168 -24.27 12.41 2.82
N LYS A 169 -24.47 11.11 3.03
CA LYS A 169 -25.24 10.31 2.09
C LYS A 169 -26.62 10.94 2.04
N THR A 170 -26.87 11.73 1.02
CA THR A 170 -28.19 12.27 0.74
C THR A 170 -29.11 11.06 0.64
N GLY A 171 -29.96 10.89 1.65
CA GLY A 171 -30.86 9.78 1.73
C GLY A 171 -31.68 9.72 0.45
N ALA A 172 -31.69 8.56 -0.20
CA ALA A 172 -32.62 8.27 -1.25
C ALA A 172 -34.03 8.54 -0.68
N GLN A 173 -34.66 9.59 -1.12
CA GLN A 173 -36.08 9.78 -0.93
C GLN A 173 -36.79 8.58 -1.56
N GLN A 174 -37.33 7.73 -0.72
CA GLN A 174 -38.36 6.80 -1.13
C GLN A 174 -39.55 7.65 -1.58
N GLY A 175 -39.67 7.85 -2.87
CA GLY A 175 -40.89 8.30 -3.49
C GLY A 175 -41.92 7.19 -3.43
N ALA A 176 -43.03 7.49 -2.86
CA ALA A 176 -44.22 6.67 -2.84
C ALA A 176 -44.76 6.40 -4.26
#